data_3a4e4c294ba7ddc9e78ab60b439499e2
#
_entry.id   3a4e4c294ba7ddc9e78ab60b439499e2
#
_cell.length_a   1.000
_cell.length_b   1.000
_cell.length_c   1.000
_cell.angle_alpha   90.00
_cell.angle_beta   90.00
_cell.angle_gamma   90.00
#
_symmetry.space_group_name_H-M   'P 1'
#
loop_
_entity.id
_entity.type
_entity.pdbx_description
1 polymer ?
#
loop_
_entity_poly.entity_id
_entity_poly.type
_entity_poly.pdbx_seq_one_letter_code
_entity_poly.pdbx_strand_id
1 'polypeptide(L)'
;MSSWCDITTEHAENLVSFYESVMGWKKETIDMGGYNDYVMMSSDGTPIGGICHKKGVNSDLPGGWINYFTVDDITHSLANVETKGGKQVGEIKHHGEDRFCTILDPSGAACALYEKNGE
;
A
#
# COMPACT_ATOMS: atom_id res chain seq x y z
N MET A 1 7.15 -11.33 -11.54
CA MET A 1 6.13 -10.89 -10.60
C MET A 1 6.58 -9.62 -9.90
N SER A 2 5.76 -8.62 -9.90
CA SER A 2 6.11 -7.38 -9.23
C SER A 2 5.43 -7.32 -7.88
N SER A 3 6.08 -6.67 -6.96
CA SER A 3 5.50 -6.38 -5.67
C SER A 3 5.64 -4.89 -5.44
N TRP A 4 4.74 -4.38 -4.64
CA TRP A 4 4.71 -2.98 -4.28
C TRP A 4 4.54 -2.89 -2.78
N CYS A 5 5.08 -1.88 -2.16
CA CYS A 5 4.85 -1.66 -0.74
C CYS A 5 4.55 -0.19 -0.50
N ASP A 6 3.68 0.05 0.48
CA ASP A 6 3.31 1.39 0.91
C ASP A 6 3.40 1.47 2.41
N ILE A 7 3.70 2.64 2.91
CA ILE A 7 3.50 2.96 4.31
C ILE A 7 2.56 4.15 4.40
N THR A 8 1.55 4.06 5.26
CA THR A 8 0.59 5.12 5.48
C THR A 8 0.80 5.67 6.89
N THR A 9 0.97 6.98 7.00
CA THR A 9 1.39 7.59 8.25
C THR A 9 0.80 8.99 8.36
N GLU A 10 0.69 9.46 9.59
CA GLU A 10 0.31 10.84 9.85
C GLU A 10 1.49 11.80 9.70
N HIS A 11 2.69 11.28 9.50
CA HIS A 11 3.93 12.06 9.44
C HIS A 11 4.67 11.82 8.14
N ALA A 12 3.95 11.92 7.01
CA ALA A 12 4.51 11.53 5.71
C ALA A 12 5.75 12.33 5.35
N GLU A 13 5.73 13.65 5.55
CA GLU A 13 6.87 14.49 5.17
C GLU A 13 8.11 14.16 6.00
N ASN A 14 7.94 13.90 7.29
CA ASN A 14 9.07 13.52 8.13
C ASN A 14 9.64 12.18 7.69
N LEU A 15 8.75 11.26 7.30
CA LEU A 15 9.17 9.93 6.88
C LEU A 15 9.90 9.99 5.55
N VAL A 16 9.42 10.82 4.61
CA VAL A 16 10.10 11.02 3.33
C VAL A 16 11.53 11.50 3.59
N SER A 17 11.69 12.50 4.46
CA SER A 17 13.02 13.05 4.76
C SER A 17 13.92 11.97 5.38
N PHE A 18 13.39 11.17 6.27
CA PHE A 18 14.13 10.08 6.89
C PHE A 18 14.66 9.11 5.83
N TYR A 19 13.79 8.65 4.94
CA TYR A 19 14.18 7.63 3.96
C TYR A 19 15.07 8.22 2.87
N GLU A 20 14.88 9.49 2.51
CA GLU A 20 15.82 10.15 1.60
C GLU A 20 17.24 10.12 2.17
N SER A 21 17.35 10.39 3.46
CA SER A 21 18.65 10.45 4.11
C SER A 21 19.25 9.06 4.31
N VAL A 22 18.44 8.12 4.78
CA VAL A 22 18.94 6.80 5.17
C VAL A 22 19.19 5.90 3.98
N MET A 23 18.28 5.92 3.01
CA MET A 23 18.34 5.00 1.86
C MET A 23 18.89 5.65 0.60
N GLY A 24 19.01 6.97 0.58
CA GLY A 24 19.36 7.66 -0.65
C GLY A 24 18.25 7.67 -1.68
N TRP A 25 17.02 7.43 -1.25
CA TRP A 25 15.88 7.46 -2.17
C TRP A 25 15.57 8.89 -2.60
N LYS A 26 14.84 9.00 -3.70
CA LYS A 26 14.30 10.27 -4.20
C LYS A 26 12.80 10.19 -4.21
N LYS A 27 12.15 11.31 -3.96
CA LYS A 27 10.69 11.34 -3.94
C LYS A 27 10.14 11.88 -5.24
N GLU A 28 8.96 11.41 -5.60
CA GLU A 28 8.12 12.04 -6.60
C GLU A 28 6.80 12.36 -5.93
N THR A 29 6.40 13.62 -6.00
CA THR A 29 5.21 14.12 -5.30
C THR A 29 3.96 13.83 -6.11
N ILE A 30 2.93 13.32 -5.44
CA ILE A 30 1.63 13.03 -6.03
C ILE A 30 0.61 13.92 -5.35
N ASP A 31 -0.04 14.79 -6.13
CA ASP A 31 -1.05 15.71 -5.60
C ASP A 31 -2.34 14.96 -5.34
N MET A 32 -2.77 14.94 -4.09
CA MET A 32 -3.99 14.24 -3.67
C MET A 32 -5.16 15.20 -3.45
N GLY A 33 -4.99 16.47 -3.81
CA GLY A 33 -6.07 17.46 -3.63
C GLY A 33 -6.11 18.00 -2.20
N GLY A 34 -5.14 18.81 -1.82
CA GLY A 34 -5.06 19.40 -0.50
C GLY A 34 -3.91 18.86 0.33
N TYR A 35 -3.31 17.77 -0.09
CA TYR A 35 -2.11 17.20 0.53
C TYR A 35 -1.40 16.37 -0.53
N ASN A 36 -0.17 15.96 -0.25
CA ASN A 36 0.63 15.18 -1.19
C ASN A 36 0.95 13.82 -0.62
N ASP A 37 0.88 12.81 -1.46
CA ASP A 37 1.53 11.52 -1.20
C ASP A 37 2.78 11.45 -2.05
N TYR A 38 3.60 10.42 -1.82
CA TYR A 38 4.92 10.36 -2.44
C TYR A 38 5.21 8.96 -2.95
N VAL A 39 5.77 8.90 -4.16
CA VAL A 39 6.40 7.68 -4.66
C VAL A 39 7.89 7.81 -4.40
N MET A 40 8.47 6.83 -3.75
CA MET A 40 9.91 6.82 -3.47
C MET A 40 10.61 6.00 -4.53
N MET A 41 11.72 6.51 -5.02
CA MET A 41 12.48 5.89 -6.08
C MET A 41 13.91 5.69 -5.62
N SER A 42 14.52 4.59 -6.09
CA SER A 42 15.94 4.38 -5.85
C SER A 42 16.76 5.42 -6.60
N SER A 43 18.05 5.47 -6.33
CA SER A 43 18.93 6.47 -6.96
C SER A 43 18.96 6.36 -8.47
N ASP A 44 18.64 5.17 -9.02
CA ASP A 44 18.61 4.98 -10.48
C ASP A 44 17.24 5.25 -11.08
N GLY A 45 16.29 5.75 -10.28
CA GLY A 45 14.97 6.10 -10.78
C GLY A 45 13.94 4.98 -10.76
N THR A 46 14.27 3.83 -10.17
CA THR A 46 13.33 2.71 -10.08
C THR A 46 12.34 2.97 -8.93
N PRO A 47 11.03 2.91 -9.19
CA PRO A 47 10.06 3.08 -8.10
C PRO A 47 10.19 1.94 -7.09
N ILE A 48 10.19 2.29 -5.81
CA ILE A 48 10.34 1.34 -4.71
C ILE A 48 9.01 1.13 -3.99
N GLY A 49 8.33 2.21 -3.67
CA GLY A 49 7.10 2.13 -2.90
C GLY A 49 6.54 3.50 -2.64
N GLY A 50 5.48 3.56 -1.84
CA GLY A 50 4.80 4.80 -1.54
C GLY A 50 4.86 5.19 -0.08
N ILE A 51 4.89 6.50 0.17
CA ILE A 51 4.71 7.05 1.52
C ILE A 51 3.49 7.95 1.45
N CYS A 52 2.45 7.56 2.15
CA CYS A 52 1.14 8.15 2.01
C CYS A 52 0.65 8.72 3.33
N HIS A 53 -0.15 9.77 3.24
CA HIS A 53 -0.82 10.31 4.42
C HIS A 53 -1.98 9.41 4.83
N LYS A 54 -2.19 9.28 6.13
CA LYS A 54 -3.30 8.52 6.67
C LYS A 54 -4.57 9.38 6.62
N LYS A 55 -5.06 9.57 5.40
CA LYS A 55 -6.21 10.43 5.10
C LYS A 55 -7.03 9.79 4.00
N GLY A 56 -8.30 10.22 3.88
CA GLY A 56 -9.17 9.77 2.80
C GLY A 56 -9.36 8.27 2.86
N VAL A 57 -9.18 7.62 1.71
CA VAL A 57 -9.38 6.17 1.62
C VAL A 57 -8.36 5.39 2.44
N ASN A 58 -7.26 6.02 2.84
CA ASN A 58 -6.20 5.36 3.59
C ASN A 58 -6.34 5.54 5.09
N SER A 59 -7.41 6.16 5.56
CA SER A 59 -7.55 6.52 6.98
C SER A 59 -7.68 5.30 7.88
N ASP A 60 -8.06 4.14 7.34
CA ASP A 60 -8.27 2.94 8.14
C ASP A 60 -7.10 1.95 8.06
N LEU A 61 -6.02 2.30 7.38
CA LEU A 61 -4.92 1.37 7.17
C LEU A 61 -4.05 1.27 8.42
N PRO A 62 -3.53 0.08 8.72
CA PRO A 62 -2.59 -0.09 9.83
C PRO A 62 -1.26 0.57 9.50
N GLY A 63 -0.45 0.83 10.53
CA GLY A 63 0.88 1.38 10.34
C GLY A 63 1.86 0.36 9.81
N GLY A 64 3.05 0.84 9.46
CA GLY A 64 4.12 0.00 8.94
C GLY A 64 4.06 -0.17 7.44
N TRP A 65 5.10 -0.78 6.91
CA TRP A 65 5.18 -1.06 5.48
C TRP A 65 4.26 -2.23 5.15
N ILE A 66 3.38 -2.02 4.17
CA ILE A 66 2.40 -3.02 3.73
C ILE A 66 2.84 -3.48 2.34
N ASN A 67 3.10 -4.77 2.20
CA ASN A 67 3.40 -5.36 0.90
C ASN A 67 2.10 -5.69 0.17
N TYR A 68 2.07 -5.40 -1.13
CA TYR A 68 0.93 -5.69 -1.99
C TYR A 68 1.27 -6.91 -2.84
N PHE A 69 0.46 -7.94 -2.72
CA PHE A 69 0.64 -9.18 -3.48
C PHE A 69 -0.48 -9.32 -4.50
N THR A 70 -0.11 -9.65 -5.73
CA THR A 70 -1.08 -9.79 -6.81
C THR A 70 -1.83 -11.12 -6.69
N VAL A 71 -3.15 -11.05 -6.85
CA VAL A 71 -4.02 -12.22 -6.86
C VAL A 71 -4.88 -12.17 -8.12
N ASP A 72 -5.37 -13.34 -8.55
CA ASP A 72 -6.19 -13.42 -9.75
C ASP A 72 -7.62 -12.95 -9.51
N ASP A 73 -8.18 -13.28 -8.34
CA ASP A 73 -9.58 -12.99 -8.02
C ASP A 73 -9.66 -12.61 -6.55
N ILE A 74 -9.79 -11.31 -6.30
CA ILE A 74 -9.72 -10.80 -4.93
C ILE A 74 -10.91 -11.26 -4.09
N THR A 75 -12.08 -11.41 -4.71
CA THR A 75 -13.27 -11.88 -3.97
C THR A 75 -13.03 -13.29 -3.46
N HIS A 76 -12.50 -14.15 -4.31
CA HIS A 76 -12.17 -15.52 -3.91
C HIS A 76 -11.09 -15.55 -2.84
N SER A 77 -10.05 -14.73 -3.01
CA SER A 77 -8.97 -14.65 -2.04
C SER A 77 -9.47 -14.19 -0.67
N LEU A 78 -10.35 -13.18 -0.64
CA LEU A 78 -10.87 -12.68 0.62
C LEU A 78 -11.73 -13.71 1.33
N ALA A 79 -12.50 -14.51 0.58
CA ALA A 79 -13.26 -15.60 1.20
C ALA A 79 -12.32 -16.59 1.88
N ASN A 80 -11.18 -16.89 1.25
CA ASN A 80 -10.19 -17.78 1.83
C ASN A 80 -9.46 -17.17 3.02
N VAL A 81 -9.28 -15.85 3.04
CA VAL A 81 -8.69 -15.18 4.20
C VAL A 81 -9.50 -15.51 5.45
N GLU A 82 -10.82 -15.34 5.39
CA GLU A 82 -11.67 -15.60 6.55
C GLU A 82 -11.65 -17.09 6.92
N THR A 83 -11.72 -17.96 5.93
CA THR A 83 -11.75 -19.40 6.18
C THR A 83 -10.45 -19.89 6.83
N LYS A 84 -9.33 -19.28 6.49
CA LYS A 84 -8.02 -19.77 6.93
C LYS A 84 -7.46 -19.01 8.13
N GLY A 85 -8.29 -18.21 8.80
CA GLY A 85 -7.90 -17.60 10.06
C GLY A 85 -7.30 -16.21 9.95
N GLY A 86 -7.38 -15.60 8.80
CA GLY A 86 -6.99 -14.20 8.62
C GLY A 86 -8.19 -13.28 8.82
N LYS A 87 -8.00 -12.02 8.47
CA LYS A 87 -9.04 -11.02 8.65
C LYS A 87 -8.93 -9.94 7.58
N GLN A 88 -10.06 -9.59 7.00
CA GLN A 88 -10.13 -8.45 6.07
C GLN A 88 -10.13 -7.16 6.89
N VAL A 89 -9.32 -6.19 6.45
CA VAL A 89 -9.25 -4.87 7.08
C VAL A 89 -9.86 -3.86 6.13
N GLY A 90 -11.03 -3.33 6.51
CA GLY A 90 -11.75 -2.39 5.66
C GLY A 90 -12.38 -3.07 4.46
N GLU A 91 -12.74 -2.27 3.49
CA GLU A 91 -13.46 -2.73 2.30
C GLU A 91 -12.52 -2.81 1.12
N ILE A 92 -12.98 -3.47 0.06
CA ILE A 92 -12.26 -3.51 -1.21
C ILE A 92 -12.20 -2.08 -1.75
N LYS A 93 -11.00 -1.66 -2.13
CA LYS A 93 -10.76 -0.33 -2.67
C LYS A 93 -10.39 -0.44 -4.14
N HIS A 94 -10.47 0.67 -4.84
CA HIS A 94 -10.28 0.70 -6.28
C HIS A 94 -9.16 1.67 -6.66
N HIS A 95 -8.40 1.27 -7.66
CA HIS A 95 -7.41 2.11 -8.30
C HIS A 95 -7.59 1.93 -9.81
N GLY A 96 -8.33 2.87 -10.44
CA GLY A 96 -8.79 2.63 -11.79
C GLY A 96 -9.70 1.42 -11.82
N GLU A 97 -9.39 0.45 -12.64
CA GLU A 97 -10.14 -0.78 -12.72
C GLU A 97 -9.60 -1.90 -11.84
N ASP A 98 -8.48 -1.63 -11.18
CA ASP A 98 -7.89 -2.58 -10.27
C ASP A 98 -8.57 -2.51 -8.91
N ARG A 99 -8.49 -3.61 -8.16
CA ARG A 99 -9.08 -3.67 -6.83
C ARG A 99 -8.03 -4.14 -5.84
N PHE A 100 -8.11 -3.61 -4.63
CA PHE A 100 -7.16 -4.03 -3.59
C PHE A 100 -7.82 -3.98 -2.23
N CYS A 101 -7.23 -4.72 -1.28
CA CYS A 101 -7.76 -4.79 0.07
C CYS A 101 -6.66 -5.21 1.03
N THR A 102 -6.60 -4.54 2.16
CA THR A 102 -5.65 -4.90 3.22
C THR A 102 -6.23 -6.05 4.03
N ILE A 103 -5.36 -6.96 4.43
CA ILE A 103 -5.74 -8.08 5.28
C ILE A 103 -4.72 -8.25 6.41
N LEU A 104 -5.13 -8.99 7.43
CA LEU A 104 -4.21 -9.54 8.41
C LEU A 104 -4.14 -11.04 8.17
N ASP A 105 -2.91 -11.57 8.17
CA ASP A 105 -2.74 -13.01 8.04
C ASP A 105 -2.95 -13.68 9.41
N PRO A 106 -2.94 -15.01 9.48
CA PRO A 106 -3.20 -15.67 10.77
C PRO A 106 -2.19 -15.35 11.87
N SER A 107 -1.02 -14.83 11.52
CA SER A 107 -0.04 -14.41 12.53
C SER A 107 -0.28 -12.99 13.01
N GLY A 108 -1.24 -12.28 12.43
CA GLY A 108 -1.55 -10.90 12.77
C GLY A 108 -0.78 -9.88 11.97
N ALA A 109 -0.01 -10.31 10.98
CA ALA A 109 0.74 -9.38 10.14
C ALA A 109 -0.13 -8.87 8.99
N ALA A 110 0.10 -7.61 8.61
CA ALA A 110 -0.67 -6.97 7.57
C ALA A 110 0.01 -7.11 6.21
N CYS A 111 -0.80 -7.32 5.20
CA CYS A 111 -0.38 -7.18 3.81
C CYS A 111 -1.61 -6.80 3.00
N ALA A 112 -1.46 -6.61 1.69
CA ALA A 112 -2.59 -6.25 0.85
C ALA A 112 -2.65 -7.18 -0.35
N LEU A 113 -3.87 -7.45 -0.78
CA LEU A 113 -4.14 -8.21 -1.99
C LEU A 113 -4.45 -7.21 -3.09
N TYR A 114 -3.92 -7.44 -4.28
CA TYR A 114 -4.10 -6.54 -5.41
C TYR A 114 -4.54 -7.36 -6.62
N GLU A 115 -5.71 -7.01 -7.17
CA GLU A 115 -6.24 -7.66 -8.35
C GLU A 115 -6.14 -6.69 -9.51
N LYS A 116 -5.42 -7.10 -10.54
CA LYS A 116 -5.14 -6.24 -11.67
C LYS A 116 -6.14 -6.56 -12.77
N ASN A 117 -7.03 -5.63 -13.04
CA ASN A 117 -8.08 -5.77 -14.05
C ASN A 117 -7.92 -4.81 -15.22
N GLY A 118 -6.99 -3.89 -15.14
CA GLY A 118 -6.81 -2.84 -16.13
C GLY A 118 -5.85 -3.20 -17.23
N GLU A 119 -5.83 -4.45 -17.63
CA GLU A 119 -4.95 -4.88 -18.72
C GLU A 119 -5.35 -4.26 -20.04
#